data_83fbfbf99664ec1dc19d2082a77c9f3b
#
_entry.id   83fbfbf99664ec1dc19d2082a77c9f3b
#
_cell.length_a   1.000
_cell.length_b   1.000
_cell.length_c   1.000
_cell.angle_alpha   90.00
_cell.angle_beta   90.00
_cell.angle_gamma   90.00
#
_symmetry.space_group_name_H-M   'P 1'
#
loop_
_entity.id
_entity.type
_entity.pdbx_description
1 polymer ?
#
loop_
_entity_poly.entity_id
_entity_poly.type
_entity_poly.pdbx_seq_one_letter_code
_entity_poly.pdbx_strand_id
1 'polypeptide(L)'
;MAQNNGTSPISFELLAPYNESVALLGSWNDWELIPMEKDAQGVWRVDVPLADGDYGYKFQVISKSYFAAGETLTVADPKAFEHTLDSHENSIARVRNGKRIAVAYDWQHDDEPLPPNEQLIIYELHTGDFTGSSAGDSYRIGTFAGVIEKLDHLADLGINAIELMPVNEFPGHHSWGYSLRSL
;
A
#
# COMPACT_ATOMS: atom_id res chain seq x y z
N MET A 1 -9.81 27.99 2.01
CA MET A 1 -10.73 27.01 1.39
C MET A 1 -11.67 26.54 2.48
N ALA A 2 -12.98 26.66 2.26
CA ALA A 2 -13.96 26.28 3.27
C ALA A 2 -13.91 24.74 3.44
N GLN A 3 -13.68 24.26 4.66
CA GLN A 3 -13.84 22.87 5.01
C GLN A 3 -15.31 22.49 4.84
N ASN A 4 -15.57 21.51 4.00
CA ASN A 4 -16.91 20.95 3.83
C ASN A 4 -17.19 20.10 5.08
N ASN A 5 -17.92 20.64 6.05
CA ASN A 5 -18.27 19.95 7.30
C ASN A 5 -19.39 18.90 7.11
N GLY A 6 -19.79 18.63 5.88
CA GLY A 6 -20.77 17.59 5.54
C GLY A 6 -20.08 16.25 5.29
N THR A 7 -20.79 15.15 5.58
CA THR A 7 -20.37 13.81 5.16
C THR A 7 -20.74 13.56 3.70
N SER A 8 -19.91 12.79 2.99
CA SER A 8 -20.19 12.30 1.63
C SER A 8 -20.13 10.77 1.61
N PRO A 9 -20.89 10.09 0.75
CA PRO A 9 -20.79 8.65 0.60
C PRO A 9 -19.44 8.30 -0.02
N ILE A 10 -18.62 7.56 0.72
CA ILE A 10 -17.32 7.06 0.28
C ILE A 10 -17.45 5.57 0.06
N SER A 11 -17.18 5.12 -1.16
CA SER A 11 -17.29 3.72 -1.55
C SER A 11 -16.03 2.94 -1.15
N PHE A 12 -16.27 1.77 -0.55
CA PHE A 12 -15.25 0.76 -0.29
C PHE A 12 -15.59 -0.51 -1.04
N GLU A 13 -14.58 -1.12 -1.65
CA GLU A 13 -14.78 -2.33 -2.44
C GLU A 13 -13.69 -3.37 -2.19
N LEU A 14 -14.06 -4.65 -2.26
CA LEU A 14 -13.16 -5.79 -2.19
C LEU A 14 -13.55 -6.85 -3.22
N LEU A 15 -12.63 -7.23 -4.10
CA LEU A 15 -12.82 -8.39 -4.99
C LEU A 15 -12.58 -9.68 -4.18
N ALA A 16 -13.64 -10.36 -3.81
CA ALA A 16 -13.57 -11.61 -3.05
C ALA A 16 -14.70 -12.57 -3.51
N PRO A 17 -14.63 -13.09 -4.76
CA PRO A 17 -15.74 -13.79 -5.40
C PRO A 17 -16.14 -15.10 -4.67
N TYR A 18 -15.19 -15.73 -4.01
CA TYR A 18 -15.42 -17.01 -3.33
C TYR A 18 -15.85 -16.87 -1.86
N ASN A 19 -15.81 -15.65 -1.30
CA ASN A 19 -16.24 -15.43 0.08
C ASN A 19 -17.77 -15.39 0.19
N GLU A 20 -18.28 -15.88 1.31
CA GLU A 20 -19.72 -15.91 1.63
C GLU A 20 -20.18 -14.64 2.32
N SER A 21 -19.26 -13.99 3.04
CA SER A 21 -19.50 -12.72 3.71
C SER A 21 -18.22 -11.89 3.73
N VAL A 22 -18.40 -10.58 3.63
CA VAL A 22 -17.36 -9.57 3.86
C VAL A 22 -17.98 -8.44 4.65
N ALA A 23 -17.26 -7.92 5.61
CA ALA A 23 -17.62 -6.70 6.34
C ALA A 23 -16.45 -5.71 6.32
N LEU A 24 -16.79 -4.44 6.27
CA LEU A 24 -15.86 -3.33 6.43
C LEU A 24 -15.81 -2.91 7.91
N LEU A 25 -14.64 -2.53 8.40
CA LEU A 25 -14.45 -1.92 9.70
C LEU A 25 -13.46 -0.77 9.59
N GLY A 26 -13.65 0.27 10.38
CA GLY A 26 -12.81 1.45 10.30
C GLY A 26 -12.87 2.37 11.50
N SER A 27 -11.92 3.29 11.57
CA SER A 27 -11.73 4.21 12.69
C SER A 27 -12.86 5.26 12.85
N TRP A 28 -13.77 5.37 11.89
CA TRP A 28 -14.90 6.31 11.93
C TRP A 28 -16.04 5.87 12.84
N ASN A 29 -16.12 4.58 13.21
CA ASN A 29 -17.20 4.00 14.00
C ASN A 29 -16.67 3.03 15.08
N ASP A 30 -15.51 3.30 15.65
CA ASP A 30 -14.88 2.46 16.68
C ASP A 30 -14.67 1.00 16.22
N TRP A 31 -14.41 0.78 14.92
CA TRP A 31 -14.17 -0.52 14.31
C TRP A 31 -15.37 -1.48 14.35
N GLU A 32 -16.57 -0.97 14.45
CA GLU A 32 -17.78 -1.78 14.30
C GLU A 32 -17.93 -2.30 12.87
N LEU A 33 -18.41 -3.54 12.73
CA LEU A 33 -18.57 -4.21 11.45
C LEU A 33 -19.73 -3.60 10.65
N ILE A 34 -19.46 -3.24 9.41
CA ILE A 34 -20.45 -2.83 8.42
C ILE A 34 -20.53 -3.91 7.35
N PRO A 35 -21.61 -4.70 7.25
CA PRO A 35 -21.78 -5.70 6.21
C PRO A 35 -21.71 -5.09 4.81
N MET A 36 -21.05 -5.80 3.88
CA MET A 36 -20.93 -5.40 2.49
C MET A 36 -21.86 -6.24 1.60
N GLU A 37 -22.25 -5.68 0.45
CA GLU A 37 -23.08 -6.36 -0.54
C GLU A 37 -22.21 -6.84 -1.71
N LYS A 38 -22.46 -8.08 -2.17
CA LYS A 38 -21.72 -8.73 -3.26
C LYS A 38 -22.46 -8.58 -4.57
N ASP A 39 -21.77 -8.08 -5.60
CA ASP A 39 -22.31 -8.07 -6.95
C ASP A 39 -22.10 -9.40 -7.73
N ALA A 40 -22.63 -9.46 -8.94
CA ALA A 40 -22.54 -10.65 -9.81
C ALA A 40 -21.09 -10.97 -10.26
N GLN A 41 -20.18 -10.01 -10.20
CA GLN A 41 -18.76 -10.14 -10.51
C GLN A 41 -17.92 -10.59 -9.30
N GLY A 42 -18.54 -10.68 -8.12
CA GLY A 42 -17.86 -11.08 -6.88
C GLY A 42 -17.16 -9.95 -6.17
N VAL A 43 -17.48 -8.71 -6.53
CA VAL A 43 -16.99 -7.51 -5.82
C VAL A 43 -17.97 -7.15 -4.72
N TRP A 44 -17.44 -7.02 -3.51
CA TRP A 44 -18.17 -6.56 -2.33
C TRP A 44 -18.07 -5.05 -2.22
N ARG A 45 -19.19 -4.38 -1.93
CA ARG A 45 -19.25 -2.92 -1.82
C ARG A 45 -20.07 -2.46 -0.64
N VAL A 46 -19.68 -1.31 -0.12
CA VAL A 46 -20.48 -0.52 0.84
C VAL A 46 -20.09 0.95 0.72
N ASP A 47 -21.07 1.82 0.85
CA ASP A 47 -20.87 3.26 0.95
C ASP A 47 -20.98 3.70 2.42
N VAL A 48 -19.99 4.45 2.89
CA VAL A 48 -19.94 4.98 4.25
C VAL A 48 -19.95 6.50 4.20
N PRO A 49 -20.84 7.18 4.91
CA PRO A 49 -20.86 8.63 4.98
C PRO A 49 -19.71 9.14 5.84
N LEU A 50 -18.66 9.66 5.20
CA LEU A 50 -17.47 10.21 5.85
C LEU A 50 -17.31 11.70 5.59
N ALA A 51 -16.85 12.44 6.60
CA ALA A 51 -16.35 13.80 6.45
C ALA A 51 -14.94 13.81 5.84
N ASP A 52 -14.41 14.98 5.51
CA ASP A 52 -12.99 15.11 5.16
C ASP A 52 -12.13 14.71 6.35
N GLY A 53 -11.17 13.82 6.12
CA GLY A 53 -10.32 13.23 7.15
C GLY A 53 -9.47 12.07 6.63
N ASP A 54 -8.65 11.51 7.50
CA ASP A 54 -7.87 10.31 7.26
C ASP A 54 -8.37 9.20 8.18
N TYR A 55 -8.70 8.05 7.59
CA TYR A 55 -9.36 6.96 8.29
C TYR A 55 -8.61 5.64 8.07
N GLY A 56 -8.28 4.96 9.17
CA GLY A 56 -7.82 3.58 9.13
C GLY A 56 -8.99 2.63 8.87
N TYR A 57 -8.80 1.61 8.02
CA TYR A 57 -9.84 0.62 7.75
C TYR A 57 -9.24 -0.74 7.40
N LYS A 58 -10.08 -1.77 7.50
CA LYS A 58 -9.80 -3.16 7.11
C LYS A 58 -11.06 -3.84 6.60
N PHE A 59 -10.89 -5.03 6.03
CA PHE A 59 -11.99 -5.93 5.73
C PHE A 59 -11.95 -7.14 6.65
N GLN A 60 -13.11 -7.60 7.11
CA GLN A 60 -13.26 -8.89 7.74
C GLN A 60 -13.82 -9.88 6.71
N VAL A 61 -13.16 -11.02 6.57
CA VAL A 61 -13.52 -12.08 5.62
C VAL A 61 -13.51 -13.44 6.32
N ILE A 62 -14.29 -14.40 5.80
CA ILE A 62 -14.09 -15.81 6.14
C ILE A 62 -13.11 -16.38 5.14
N SER A 63 -11.95 -16.83 5.62
CA SER A 63 -10.86 -17.30 4.78
C SER A 63 -11.24 -18.49 3.93
N LYS A 64 -10.87 -18.46 2.65
CA LYS A 64 -10.90 -19.59 1.71
C LYS A 64 -9.48 -20.11 1.43
N SER A 65 -8.48 -19.57 2.09
CA SER A 65 -7.09 -20.04 1.99
C SER A 65 -6.97 -21.48 2.49
N TYR A 66 -6.14 -22.28 1.84
CA TYR A 66 -5.82 -23.64 2.28
C TYR A 66 -5.28 -23.70 3.73
N PHE A 67 -4.50 -22.69 4.14
CA PHE A 67 -3.87 -22.64 5.46
C PHE A 67 -4.77 -22.15 6.60
N ALA A 68 -5.90 -21.52 6.27
CA ALA A 68 -6.79 -20.90 7.26
C ALA A 68 -8.25 -21.00 6.83
N ALA A 69 -8.65 -22.12 6.19
CA ALA A 69 -9.98 -22.29 5.66
C ALA A 69 -11.06 -22.22 6.75
N GLY A 70 -12.04 -21.35 6.58
CA GLY A 70 -13.14 -21.14 7.52
C GLY A 70 -12.82 -20.23 8.69
N GLU A 71 -11.58 -19.75 8.84
CA GLU A 71 -11.22 -18.79 9.87
C GLU A 71 -11.73 -17.38 9.52
N THR A 72 -12.16 -16.64 10.52
CA THR A 72 -12.48 -15.23 10.39
C THR A 72 -11.19 -14.42 10.48
N LEU A 73 -10.82 -13.77 9.38
CA LEU A 73 -9.61 -12.97 9.28
C LEU A 73 -9.96 -11.50 9.07
N THR A 74 -9.16 -10.62 9.65
CA THR A 74 -9.17 -9.20 9.36
C THR A 74 -7.96 -8.87 8.49
N VAL A 75 -8.23 -8.39 7.27
CA VAL A 75 -7.21 -8.18 6.24
C VAL A 75 -7.16 -6.71 5.81
N ALA A 76 -5.98 -6.22 5.48
CA ALA A 76 -5.82 -4.93 4.85
C ALA A 76 -6.43 -4.94 3.42
N ASP A 77 -6.75 -3.77 2.89
CA ASP A 77 -7.19 -3.62 1.51
C ASP A 77 -6.01 -3.86 0.57
N PRO A 78 -6.04 -4.88 -0.28
CA PRO A 78 -4.95 -5.15 -1.23
C PRO A 78 -4.76 -4.05 -2.28
N LYS A 79 -5.72 -3.14 -2.41
CA LYS A 79 -5.66 -1.98 -3.31
C LYS A 79 -5.37 -0.67 -2.58
N ALA A 80 -5.07 -0.69 -1.29
CA ALA A 80 -4.74 0.53 -0.56
C ALA A 80 -3.37 1.08 -0.99
N PHE A 81 -3.30 2.39 -1.17
CA PHE A 81 -2.04 3.08 -1.47
C PHE A 81 -1.18 3.31 -0.23
N GLU A 82 -1.78 3.30 0.95
CA GLU A 82 -1.11 3.58 2.21
C GLU A 82 -1.64 2.68 3.32
N HIS A 83 -0.74 2.33 4.22
CA HIS A 83 -1.04 1.60 5.46
C HIS A 83 -0.45 2.33 6.66
N THR A 84 -1.01 2.08 7.85
CA THR A 84 -0.38 2.57 9.08
C THR A 84 0.93 1.81 9.31
N LEU A 85 1.94 2.52 9.84
CA LEU A 85 3.26 1.95 10.13
C LEU A 85 3.31 1.23 11.49
N ASP A 86 2.18 1.11 12.16
CA ASP A 86 2.06 0.41 13.44
C ASP A 86 1.81 -1.10 13.22
N SER A 87 1.77 -1.86 14.32
CA SER A 87 1.52 -3.30 14.31
C SER A 87 0.11 -3.68 13.81
N HIS A 88 -0.80 -2.71 13.66
CA HIS A 88 -2.16 -2.95 13.20
C HIS A 88 -2.27 -3.01 11.68
N GLU A 89 -1.34 -2.35 10.95
CA GLU A 89 -1.28 -2.39 9.48
C GLU A 89 -2.64 -2.07 8.82
N ASN A 90 -3.26 -0.99 9.28
CA ASN A 90 -4.55 -0.57 8.74
C ASN A 90 -4.35 0.11 7.39
N SER A 91 -5.19 -0.19 6.42
CA SER A 91 -5.28 0.59 5.18
C SER A 91 -5.77 2.00 5.50
N ILE A 92 -5.30 3.01 4.77
CA ILE A 92 -5.68 4.41 4.98
C ILE A 92 -6.58 4.90 3.85
N ALA A 93 -7.75 5.42 4.20
CA ALA A 93 -8.63 6.16 3.30
C ALA A 93 -8.53 7.66 3.59
N ARG A 94 -8.00 8.44 2.64
CA ARG A 94 -7.97 9.90 2.72
C ARG A 94 -9.17 10.49 2.02
N VAL A 95 -9.99 11.25 2.73
CA VAL A 95 -11.16 11.93 2.18
C VAL A 95 -10.90 13.43 2.16
N ARG A 96 -11.02 14.04 0.99
CA ARG A 96 -10.87 15.48 0.76
C ARG A 96 -11.93 15.96 -0.22
N ASN A 97 -12.64 17.02 0.16
CA ASN A 97 -13.76 17.59 -0.60
C ASN A 97 -14.82 16.51 -0.95
N GLY A 98 -15.12 15.62 0.00
CA GLY A 98 -16.12 14.57 -0.15
C GLY A 98 -15.75 13.44 -1.12
N LYS A 99 -14.47 13.27 -1.44
CA LYS A 99 -13.97 12.19 -2.31
C LYS A 99 -12.77 11.51 -1.69
N ARG A 100 -12.66 10.20 -1.90
CA ARG A 100 -11.42 9.46 -1.60
C ARG A 100 -10.35 9.89 -2.60
N ILE A 101 -9.20 10.30 -2.09
CA ILE A 101 -8.05 10.67 -2.90
C ILE A 101 -6.96 9.60 -2.78
N ALA A 102 -6.29 9.32 -3.90
CA ALA A 102 -5.00 8.65 -3.92
C ALA A 102 -3.90 9.71 -3.84
N VAL A 103 -2.74 9.34 -3.32
CA VAL A 103 -1.54 10.16 -3.48
C VAL A 103 -1.17 10.11 -4.96
N ALA A 104 -1.35 11.22 -5.65
CA ALA A 104 -0.90 11.35 -7.04
C ALA A 104 0.55 11.88 -7.02
N TYR A 105 1.43 11.21 -7.74
CA TYR A 105 2.77 11.70 -8.03
C TYR A 105 2.80 12.30 -9.43
N ASP A 106 3.33 13.49 -9.55
CA ASP A 106 3.49 14.19 -10.84
C ASP A 106 4.84 13.80 -11.45
N TRP A 107 4.81 12.83 -12.35
CA TRP A 107 6.00 12.33 -13.04
C TRP A 107 6.54 13.40 -13.98
N GLN A 108 7.78 13.80 -13.79
CA GLN A 108 8.40 14.91 -14.53
C GLN A 108 9.11 14.46 -15.82
N HIS A 109 9.40 13.16 -15.98
CA HIS A 109 10.25 12.61 -17.02
C HIS A 109 9.62 11.43 -17.78
N ASP A 110 8.31 11.20 -17.63
CA ASP A 110 7.61 10.08 -18.29
C ASP A 110 7.63 10.15 -19.81
N ASP A 111 7.75 11.36 -20.36
CA ASP A 111 7.79 11.60 -21.82
C ASP A 111 9.22 11.46 -22.41
N GLU A 112 10.23 11.25 -21.59
CA GLU A 112 11.62 11.09 -22.07
C GLU A 112 11.83 9.69 -22.65
N PRO A 113 12.52 9.56 -23.81
CA PRO A 113 12.77 8.25 -24.40
C PRO A 113 13.73 7.44 -23.51
N LEU A 114 13.35 6.21 -23.20
CA LEU A 114 14.21 5.28 -22.46
C LEU A 114 15.37 4.80 -23.34
N PRO A 115 16.54 4.49 -22.75
CA PRO A 115 17.65 3.86 -23.48
C PRO A 115 17.20 2.53 -24.09
N PRO A 116 17.71 2.14 -25.28
CA PRO A 116 17.54 0.79 -25.83
C PRO A 116 18.04 -0.27 -24.85
N ASN A 117 17.43 -1.46 -24.85
CA ASN A 117 17.78 -2.52 -23.91
C ASN A 117 19.27 -2.90 -23.90
N GLU A 118 19.91 -2.90 -25.08
CA GLU A 118 21.32 -3.20 -25.24
C GLU A 118 22.29 -2.12 -24.71
N GLN A 119 21.75 -0.97 -24.31
CA GLN A 119 22.50 0.14 -23.72
C GLN A 119 22.22 0.29 -22.22
N LEU A 120 21.38 -0.57 -21.65
CA LEU A 120 21.10 -0.53 -20.23
C LEU A 120 22.31 -1.01 -19.42
N ILE A 121 22.69 -0.21 -18.43
CA ILE A 121 23.63 -0.56 -17.37
C ILE A 121 22.83 -0.57 -16.08
N ILE A 122 22.39 -1.77 -15.68
CA ILE A 122 21.45 -1.98 -14.61
C ILE A 122 22.17 -2.17 -13.28
N TYR A 123 21.72 -1.48 -12.25
CA TYR A 123 22.15 -1.70 -10.87
C TYR A 123 20.97 -2.19 -10.05
N GLU A 124 21.01 -3.47 -9.66
CA GLU A 124 20.01 -4.03 -8.75
C GLU A 124 20.35 -3.64 -7.31
N LEU A 125 19.37 -3.15 -6.55
CA LEU A 125 19.56 -2.78 -5.15
C LEU A 125 18.36 -3.13 -4.26
N HIS A 126 18.68 -3.48 -3.00
CA HIS A 126 17.72 -3.56 -1.92
C HIS A 126 17.68 -2.22 -1.18
N THR A 127 16.53 -1.54 -1.19
CA THR A 127 16.36 -0.19 -0.61
C THR A 127 16.84 -0.12 0.84
N GLY A 128 16.50 -1.14 1.64
CA GLY A 128 16.86 -1.20 3.06
C GLY A 128 18.35 -1.34 3.32
N ASP A 129 19.08 -2.05 2.45
CA ASP A 129 20.52 -2.32 2.64
C ASP A 129 21.39 -1.24 1.99
N PHE A 130 20.98 -0.67 0.86
CA PHE A 130 21.80 0.23 0.06
C PHE A 130 22.30 1.47 0.82
N THR A 131 21.46 2.06 1.66
CA THR A 131 21.83 3.16 2.55
C THR A 131 21.68 2.81 4.02
N GLY A 132 21.49 1.53 4.31
CA GLY A 132 21.49 0.99 5.67
C GLY A 132 22.85 1.17 6.34
N SER A 133 22.88 1.22 7.63
CA SER A 133 24.11 1.28 8.40
C SER A 133 24.01 0.47 9.69
N SER A 134 25.09 -0.21 10.05
CA SER A 134 25.24 -0.84 11.35
C SER A 134 26.26 -0.06 12.18
N ALA A 135 25.86 0.40 13.35
CA ALA A 135 26.76 1.01 14.33
C ALA A 135 26.60 0.24 15.65
N GLY A 136 27.56 -0.60 15.97
CA GLY A 136 27.46 -1.51 17.10
C GLY A 136 26.32 -2.50 16.93
N ASP A 137 25.46 -2.63 17.96
CA ASP A 137 24.29 -3.53 17.94
C ASP A 137 23.05 -2.91 17.28
N SER A 138 23.16 -1.70 16.72
CA SER A 138 22.04 -0.99 16.08
C SER A 138 22.17 -1.05 14.56
N TYR A 139 21.15 -1.58 13.91
CA TYR A 139 20.98 -1.52 12.45
C TYR A 139 19.94 -0.48 12.06
N ARG A 140 20.33 0.47 11.21
CA ARG A 140 19.42 1.45 10.62
C ARG A 140 19.11 1.04 9.18
N ILE A 141 17.85 0.75 8.92
CA ILE A 141 17.36 0.40 7.58
C ILE A 141 17.45 1.64 6.68
N GLY A 142 17.93 1.47 5.45
CA GLY A 142 17.90 2.49 4.41
C GLY A 142 16.48 2.81 3.96
N THR A 143 16.33 3.96 3.31
CA THR A 143 15.05 4.49 2.85
C THR A 143 15.12 4.90 1.38
N PHE A 144 13.97 5.08 0.73
CA PHE A 144 13.91 5.66 -0.62
C PHE A 144 14.57 7.04 -0.69
N ALA A 145 14.39 7.89 0.33
CA ALA A 145 15.08 9.18 0.40
C ALA A 145 16.61 9.01 0.38
N GLY A 146 17.13 8.03 1.12
CA GLY A 146 18.55 7.69 1.10
C GLY A 146 19.03 7.19 -0.28
N VAL A 147 18.21 6.42 -1.00
CA VAL A 147 18.51 6.02 -2.38
C VAL A 147 18.57 7.25 -3.29
N ILE A 148 17.60 8.16 -3.19
CA ILE A 148 17.55 9.40 -3.99
C ILE A 148 18.84 10.22 -3.78
N GLU A 149 19.33 10.36 -2.56
CA GLU A 149 20.59 11.06 -2.25
C GLU A 149 21.83 10.45 -2.93
N LYS A 150 21.73 9.22 -3.44
CA LYS A 150 22.82 8.48 -4.10
C LYS A 150 22.66 8.37 -5.62
N LEU A 151 21.59 8.92 -6.20
CA LEU A 151 21.35 8.80 -7.64
C LEU A 151 22.47 9.44 -8.47
N ASP A 152 22.98 10.60 -8.07
CA ASP A 152 24.09 11.26 -8.76
C ASP A 152 25.36 10.38 -8.75
N HIS A 153 25.65 9.72 -7.63
CA HIS A 153 26.77 8.78 -7.55
C HIS A 153 26.59 7.58 -8.49
N LEU A 154 25.39 7.02 -8.59
CA LEU A 154 25.11 5.92 -9.53
C LEU A 154 25.23 6.38 -10.98
N ALA A 155 24.74 7.57 -11.29
CA ALA A 155 24.87 8.17 -12.61
C ALA A 155 26.35 8.41 -12.99
N ASP A 156 27.18 8.91 -12.07
CA ASP A 156 28.62 9.11 -12.26
C ASP A 156 29.38 7.78 -12.52
N LEU A 157 28.86 6.67 -12.00
CA LEU A 157 29.37 5.32 -12.31
C LEU A 157 28.92 4.81 -13.69
N GLY A 158 28.06 5.54 -14.38
CA GLY A 158 27.51 5.18 -15.67
C GLY A 158 26.27 4.29 -15.60
N ILE A 159 25.67 4.12 -14.41
CA ILE A 159 24.41 3.41 -14.25
C ILE A 159 23.28 4.25 -14.86
N ASN A 160 22.46 3.65 -15.70
CA ASN A 160 21.34 4.32 -16.35
C ASN A 160 19.97 3.61 -16.12
N ALA A 161 19.99 2.55 -15.35
CA ALA A 161 18.79 1.87 -14.90
C ALA A 161 18.99 1.31 -13.49
N ILE A 162 17.95 1.41 -12.64
CA ILE A 162 17.93 0.82 -11.31
C ILE A 162 16.86 -0.25 -11.29
N GLU A 163 17.23 -1.46 -10.87
CA GLU A 163 16.32 -2.54 -10.57
C GLU A 163 16.13 -2.59 -9.05
N LEU A 164 14.96 -2.20 -8.58
CA LEU A 164 14.64 -2.30 -7.17
C LEU A 164 14.23 -3.75 -6.84
N MET A 165 14.90 -4.36 -5.87
CA MET A 165 14.37 -5.56 -5.21
C MET A 165 12.99 -5.23 -4.64
N PRO A 166 12.12 -6.24 -4.40
CA PRO A 166 10.72 -5.99 -4.07
C PRO A 166 10.54 -4.95 -2.96
N VAL A 167 9.70 -3.95 -3.21
CA VAL A 167 9.42 -2.84 -2.28
C VAL A 167 8.06 -2.94 -1.62
N ASN A 168 7.31 -4.00 -1.94
CA ASN A 168 6.02 -4.28 -1.34
C ASN A 168 6.19 -4.72 0.10
N GLU A 169 5.13 -4.55 0.87
CA GLU A 169 5.12 -4.93 2.27
C GLU A 169 5.24 -6.45 2.45
N PHE A 170 6.01 -6.86 3.46
CA PHE A 170 6.28 -8.26 3.79
C PHE A 170 6.15 -8.51 5.31
N PRO A 171 5.92 -9.76 5.76
CA PRO A 171 5.87 -10.11 7.15
C PRO A 171 7.24 -9.96 7.85
N GLY A 172 7.27 -9.29 9.01
CA GLY A 172 8.49 -9.13 9.81
C GLY A 172 9.29 -7.88 9.46
N HIS A 173 10.54 -7.83 9.91
CA HIS A 173 11.38 -6.63 9.81
C HIS A 173 12.59 -6.79 8.88
N HIS A 174 12.89 -8.00 8.43
CA HIS A 174 14.03 -8.31 7.55
C HIS A 174 13.60 -9.28 6.46
N SER A 175 13.57 -8.83 5.23
CA SER A 175 13.29 -9.65 4.06
C SER A 175 13.78 -8.93 2.80
N TRP A 176 14.08 -9.68 1.78
CA TRP A 176 14.31 -9.12 0.43
C TRP A 176 13.00 -8.75 -0.28
N GLY A 177 11.86 -8.90 0.39
CA GLY A 177 10.55 -8.48 -0.11
C GLY A 177 9.84 -9.49 -1.02
N TYR A 178 10.38 -10.68 -1.25
CA TYR A 178 9.76 -11.69 -2.13
C TYR A 178 8.57 -12.43 -1.51
N SER A 179 8.31 -12.25 -0.21
CA SER A 179 7.14 -12.79 0.49
C SER A 179 6.15 -11.68 0.77
N LEU A 180 5.35 -11.31 -0.24
CA LEU A 180 4.45 -10.17 -0.18
C LEU A 180 3.25 -10.43 0.73
N ARG A 181 2.78 -9.39 1.44
CA ARG A 181 1.50 -9.38 2.17
C ARG A 181 0.33 -8.95 1.29
N SER A 182 0.58 -8.03 0.38
CA SER A 182 -0.40 -7.51 -0.58
C SER A 182 0.29 -7.22 -1.91
N LEU A 183 -0.47 -7.23 -2.98
CA LEU A 183 -0.02 -6.90 -4.33
C LEU A 183 -0.36 -5.45 -4.66
#